data_70d925eb077a7e8fa53eba2965951b3e
#
_entry.id   70d925eb077a7e8fa53eba2965951b3e
#
_cell.length_a   1.000
_cell.length_b   1.000
_cell.length_c   1.000
_cell.angle_alpha   90.00
_cell.angle_beta   90.00
_cell.angle_gamma   90.00
#
_symmetry.space_group_name_H-M   'P 1'
#
loop_
_entity.id
_entity.type
_entity.pdbx_description
1 polymer ?
#
loop_
_entity_poly.entity_id
_entity_poly.type
_entity_poly.pdbx_seq_one_letter_code
_entity_poly.pdbx_strand_id
1 'polypeptide(L)'
;MELLGDDALDRAVRAAWRRLDQAGLPSLAQHRHPTNRPHLTLATADEFPPGAAAAIREALSALPIPVRLDGLRYFSGRAGVLAWTADGGEALRGLQAQIWSALDGADRNPQHEPAAWAPHISLARRLRPDQEARAAQVIGEAVAVGRFGEARSYDSITRTVTPLPG
;
A
#
# COMPACT_ATOMS: atom_id res chain seq x y z
N MET A 1 -8.40 0.42 -4.17
CA MET A 1 -8.57 -0.62 -3.12
C MET A 1 -7.25 -0.84 -2.41
N GLU A 2 -7.29 -1.04 -1.10
CA GLU A 2 -6.12 -1.09 -0.23
C GLU A 2 -6.22 -2.27 0.74
N LEU A 3 -5.09 -2.91 1.03
CA LEU A 3 -4.94 -3.88 2.12
C LEU A 3 -4.34 -3.21 3.35
N LEU A 4 -4.80 -3.62 4.51
CA LEU A 4 -4.29 -3.19 5.81
C LEU A 4 -3.58 -4.34 6.50
N GLY A 5 -2.43 -4.03 7.09
CA GLY A 5 -1.68 -4.98 7.88
C GLY A 5 -2.26 -5.17 9.28
N ASP A 6 -1.88 -6.29 9.88
CA ASP A 6 -2.12 -6.53 11.31
C ASP A 6 -1.39 -5.49 12.19
N ASP A 7 -1.63 -5.56 13.49
CA ASP A 7 -1.03 -4.63 14.45
C ASP A 7 0.50 -4.63 14.42
N ALA A 8 1.13 -5.74 14.08
CA ALA A 8 2.59 -5.83 14.01
C ALA A 8 3.13 -5.00 12.84
N LEU A 9 2.53 -5.15 11.66
CA LEU A 9 2.88 -4.37 10.48
C LEU A 9 2.55 -2.89 10.66
N ASP A 10 1.35 -2.56 11.18
CA ASP A 10 0.94 -1.16 11.43
C ASP A 10 1.94 -0.46 12.36
N ARG A 11 2.31 -1.10 13.49
CA ARG A 11 3.31 -0.54 14.43
C ARG A 11 4.68 -0.37 13.78
N ALA A 12 5.15 -1.35 13.00
CA ALA A 12 6.45 -1.27 12.34
C ALA A 12 6.53 -0.12 11.34
N VAL A 13 5.51 0.02 10.48
CA VAL A 13 5.45 1.09 9.48
C VAL A 13 5.33 2.45 10.17
N ARG A 14 4.49 2.59 11.19
CA ARG A 14 4.39 3.84 11.95
C ARG A 14 5.68 4.19 12.69
N ALA A 15 6.44 3.19 13.15
CA ALA A 15 7.76 3.43 13.73
C ALA A 15 8.74 3.98 12.68
N ALA A 16 8.71 3.46 11.45
CA ALA A 16 9.50 3.99 10.33
C ALA A 16 9.08 5.43 9.99
N TRP A 17 7.78 5.71 9.94
CA TRP A 17 7.27 7.07 9.74
C TRP A 17 7.81 8.05 10.81
N ARG A 18 7.75 7.66 12.10
CA ARG A 18 8.29 8.50 13.19
C ARG A 18 9.79 8.73 13.08
N ARG A 19 10.58 7.72 12.69
CA ARG A 19 12.04 7.89 12.48
C ARG A 19 12.35 8.93 11.41
N LEU A 20 11.65 8.87 10.27
CA LEU A 20 11.80 9.88 9.21
C LEU A 20 11.42 11.27 9.70
N ASP A 21 10.29 11.40 10.39
CA ASP A 21 9.81 12.67 10.93
C ASP A 21 10.81 13.29 11.93
N GLN A 22 11.31 12.49 12.87
CA GLN A 22 12.33 12.89 13.85
C GLN A 22 13.66 13.31 13.22
N ALA A 23 13.98 12.74 12.04
CA ALA A 23 15.15 13.12 11.26
C ALA A 23 14.93 14.39 10.40
N GLY A 24 13.76 15.02 10.48
CA GLY A 24 13.40 16.19 9.68
C GLY A 24 13.20 15.87 8.19
N LEU A 25 12.88 14.63 7.86
CA LEU A 25 12.60 14.18 6.49
C LEU A 25 11.09 14.12 6.23
N PRO A 26 10.68 14.23 4.96
CA PRO A 26 9.29 13.94 4.60
C PRO A 26 8.84 12.59 5.16
N SER A 27 7.65 12.57 5.75
CA SER A 27 7.10 11.38 6.40
C SER A 27 5.58 11.37 6.35
N LEU A 28 5.00 10.19 6.23
CA LEU A 28 3.54 10.02 6.36
C LEU A 28 3.04 10.18 7.81
N ALA A 29 3.92 10.25 8.81
CA ALA A 29 3.54 10.65 10.17
C ALA A 29 2.93 12.07 10.22
N GLN A 30 3.33 12.95 9.29
CA GLN A 30 2.84 14.33 9.20
C GLN A 30 1.43 14.44 8.61
N HIS A 31 0.93 13.37 8.01
CA HIS A 31 -0.38 13.37 7.39
C HIS A 31 -1.49 13.11 8.42
N ARG A 32 -2.16 14.18 8.85
CA ARG A 32 -3.11 14.16 9.98
C ARG A 32 -4.53 13.67 9.64
N HIS A 33 -4.78 13.20 8.41
CA HIS A 33 -6.12 12.74 8.04
C HIS A 33 -6.48 11.46 8.80
N PRO A 34 -7.72 11.32 9.32
CA PRO A 34 -8.14 10.13 10.10
C PRO A 34 -8.00 8.81 9.34
N THR A 35 -8.09 8.84 8.00
CA THR A 35 -7.93 7.65 7.17
C THR A 35 -6.47 7.26 6.94
N ASN A 36 -5.50 8.05 7.44
CA ASN A 36 -4.07 7.76 7.26
C ASN A 36 -3.65 6.53 8.07
N ARG A 37 -3.65 5.39 7.41
CA ARG A 37 -3.15 4.11 7.93
C ARG A 37 -2.12 3.54 6.98
N PRO A 38 -1.10 2.81 7.48
CA PRO A 38 -0.25 1.98 6.62
C PRO A 38 -1.10 1.06 5.76
N HIS A 39 -0.88 1.09 4.45
CA HIS A 39 -1.65 0.30 3.49
C HIS A 39 -0.83 -0.07 2.28
N LEU A 40 -1.22 -1.16 1.64
CA LEU A 40 -0.75 -1.58 0.33
C LEU A 40 -1.89 -1.35 -0.68
N THR A 41 -1.61 -0.65 -1.77
CA THR A 41 -2.59 -0.44 -2.83
C THR A 41 -2.61 -1.63 -3.79
N LEU A 42 -3.76 -2.26 -3.94
CA LEU A 42 -3.98 -3.34 -4.92
C LEU A 42 -4.26 -2.78 -6.31
N ALA A 43 -5.22 -1.87 -6.40
CA ALA A 43 -5.61 -1.20 -7.63
C ALA A 43 -6.32 0.12 -7.34
N THR A 44 -6.27 1.05 -8.29
CA THR A 44 -7.12 2.24 -8.32
C THR A 44 -7.90 2.26 -9.63
N ALA A 45 -9.17 2.61 -9.52
CA ALA A 45 -10.10 2.79 -10.63
C ALA A 45 -10.98 4.00 -10.31
N ASP A 46 -11.59 4.58 -11.32
CA ASP A 46 -12.52 5.70 -11.18
C ASP A 46 -13.84 5.27 -10.51
N GLU A 47 -14.28 4.05 -10.78
CA GLU A 47 -15.49 3.48 -10.22
C GLU A 47 -15.38 1.95 -10.04
N PHE A 48 -16.38 1.37 -9.38
CA PHE A 48 -16.57 -0.08 -9.35
C PHE A 48 -17.57 -0.48 -10.45
N PRO A 49 -17.16 -1.30 -11.43
CA PRO A 49 -18.07 -1.74 -12.47
C PRO A 49 -19.27 -2.52 -11.90
N PRO A 50 -20.42 -2.52 -12.59
CA PRO A 50 -21.54 -3.37 -12.22
C PRO A 50 -21.12 -4.84 -12.09
N GLY A 51 -21.47 -5.47 -10.96
CA GLY A 51 -21.12 -6.85 -10.67
C GLY A 51 -19.73 -7.08 -10.06
N ALA A 52 -18.85 -6.10 -10.01
CA ALA A 52 -17.52 -6.23 -9.42
C ALA A 52 -17.54 -6.65 -7.93
N ALA A 53 -18.56 -6.27 -7.19
CA ALA A 53 -18.64 -6.51 -5.74
C ALA A 53 -18.57 -8.01 -5.39
N ALA A 54 -19.17 -8.90 -6.17
CA ALA A 54 -19.11 -10.35 -5.93
C ALA A 54 -17.71 -10.90 -6.17
N ALA A 55 -17.08 -10.55 -7.31
CA ALA A 55 -15.73 -10.98 -7.65
C ALA A 55 -14.67 -10.42 -6.66
N ILE A 56 -14.85 -9.16 -6.22
CA ILE A 56 -13.99 -8.56 -5.20
C ILE A 56 -14.10 -9.33 -3.87
N ARG A 57 -15.31 -9.65 -3.43
CA ARG A 57 -15.53 -10.42 -2.19
C ARG A 57 -14.90 -11.81 -2.28
N GLU A 58 -15.08 -12.48 -3.41
CA GLU A 58 -14.48 -13.80 -3.65
C GLU A 58 -12.96 -13.73 -3.59
N ALA A 59 -12.34 -12.76 -4.27
CA ALA A 59 -10.90 -12.55 -4.23
C ALA A 59 -10.41 -12.28 -2.80
N LEU A 60 -11.11 -11.45 -2.03
CA LEU A 60 -10.74 -11.10 -0.66
C LEU A 60 -10.90 -12.25 0.33
N SER A 61 -11.60 -13.33 -0.02
CA SER A 61 -11.66 -14.56 0.82
C SER A 61 -10.29 -15.25 0.98
N ALA A 62 -9.29 -14.88 0.18
CA ALA A 62 -7.90 -15.31 0.34
C ALA A 62 -7.20 -14.70 1.56
N LEU A 63 -7.79 -13.67 2.19
CA LEU A 63 -7.22 -13.08 3.41
C LEU A 63 -7.44 -13.99 4.63
N PRO A 64 -6.51 -14.04 5.59
CA PRO A 64 -5.30 -13.23 5.69
C PRO A 64 -4.11 -13.79 4.90
N ILE A 65 -3.32 -12.91 4.27
CA ILE A 65 -2.12 -13.28 3.51
C ILE A 65 -0.87 -12.91 4.32
N PRO A 66 0.03 -13.87 4.64
CA PRO A 66 1.33 -13.57 5.23
C PRO A 66 2.15 -12.64 4.33
N VAL A 67 2.87 -11.71 4.94
CA VAL A 67 3.71 -10.76 4.20
C VAL A 67 4.98 -10.45 4.98
N ARG A 68 6.06 -10.24 4.25
CA ARG A 68 7.32 -9.72 4.73
C ARG A 68 7.55 -8.35 4.08
N LEU A 69 7.80 -7.34 4.89
CA LEU A 69 8.25 -6.03 4.44
C LEU A 69 9.75 -5.98 4.60
N ASP A 70 10.47 -5.98 3.49
CA ASP A 70 11.92 -5.83 3.46
C ASP A 70 12.33 -5.08 2.18
N GLY A 71 13.52 -4.54 2.21
CA GLY A 71 14.01 -3.75 1.10
C GLY A 71 13.31 -2.39 0.96
N LEU A 72 14.10 -1.35 0.81
CA LEU A 72 13.64 -0.02 0.50
C LEU A 72 13.63 0.18 -1.01
N ARG A 73 12.59 0.84 -1.49
CA ARG A 73 12.49 1.27 -2.88
C ARG A 73 12.12 2.75 -2.94
N TYR A 74 12.87 3.47 -3.75
CA TYR A 74 12.53 4.84 -4.12
C TYR A 74 11.88 4.86 -5.51
N PHE A 75 10.66 5.35 -5.58
CA PHE A 75 9.96 5.59 -6.83
C PHE A 75 10.22 7.03 -7.24
N SER A 76 11.11 7.21 -8.21
CA SER A 76 11.37 8.51 -8.82
C SER A 76 10.14 8.96 -9.59
N GLY A 77 9.83 10.24 -9.55
CA GLY A 77 8.71 10.82 -10.26
C GLY A 77 8.25 12.10 -9.55
N ARG A 78 7.13 12.67 -10.01
CA ARG A 78 6.60 13.94 -9.48
C ARG A 78 6.41 13.93 -7.95
N ALA A 79 6.11 12.79 -7.38
CA ALA A 79 5.80 12.67 -5.95
C ALA A 79 6.98 12.20 -5.08
N GLY A 80 8.05 11.61 -5.66
CA GLY A 80 9.20 11.06 -4.92
C GLY A 80 8.75 10.21 -3.71
N VAL A 81 8.52 8.91 -3.91
CA VAL A 81 7.98 8.04 -2.85
C VAL A 81 9.05 7.09 -2.36
N LEU A 82 9.34 7.10 -1.06
CA LEU A 82 10.11 6.05 -0.40
C LEU A 82 9.13 5.04 0.19
N ALA A 83 9.37 3.77 -0.04
CA ALA A 83 8.49 2.70 0.42
C ALA A 83 9.28 1.45 0.85
N TRP A 84 8.67 0.63 1.71
CA TRP A 84 9.05 -0.76 1.88
C TRP A 84 8.39 -1.62 0.83
N THR A 85 9.17 -2.51 0.21
CA THR A 85 8.61 -3.56 -0.65
C THR A 85 7.89 -4.60 0.20
N ALA A 86 6.82 -5.15 -0.33
CA ALA A 86 6.00 -6.15 0.35
C ALA A 86 6.07 -7.47 -0.43
N ASP A 87 6.63 -8.50 0.19
CA ASP A 87 6.63 -9.86 -0.35
C ASP A 87 5.56 -10.71 0.35
N GLY A 88 4.53 -11.08 -0.38
CA GLY A 88 3.47 -12.00 0.02
C GLY A 88 3.35 -13.18 -0.95
N GLY A 89 4.38 -13.41 -1.76
CA GLY A 89 4.46 -14.53 -2.69
C GLY A 89 3.34 -14.54 -3.74
N GLU A 90 3.03 -15.73 -4.22
CA GLU A 90 1.98 -15.94 -5.22
C GLU A 90 0.58 -15.59 -4.70
N ALA A 91 0.32 -15.78 -3.41
CA ALA A 91 -0.98 -15.47 -2.82
C ALA A 91 -1.33 -13.97 -2.96
N LEU A 92 -0.37 -13.08 -2.65
CA LEU A 92 -0.57 -11.65 -2.79
C LEU A 92 -0.69 -11.21 -4.26
N ARG A 93 0.12 -11.80 -5.14
CA ARG A 93 0.03 -11.52 -6.58
C ARG A 93 -1.25 -12.03 -7.19
N GLY A 94 -1.70 -13.23 -6.81
CA GLY A 94 -2.96 -13.81 -7.24
C GLY A 94 -4.17 -12.98 -6.80
N LEU A 95 -4.19 -12.55 -5.54
CA LEU A 95 -5.22 -11.63 -5.06
C LEU A 95 -5.25 -10.33 -5.88
N GLN A 96 -4.08 -9.72 -6.11
CA GLN A 96 -4.01 -8.48 -6.88
C GLN A 96 -4.50 -8.65 -8.33
N ALA A 97 -4.13 -9.74 -8.99
CA ALA A 97 -4.58 -10.03 -10.35
C ALA A 97 -6.10 -10.26 -10.42
N GLN A 98 -6.69 -10.94 -9.44
CA GLN A 98 -8.15 -11.11 -9.35
C GLN A 98 -8.87 -9.79 -9.13
N ILE A 99 -8.36 -8.92 -8.24
CA ILE A 99 -8.90 -7.58 -8.03
C ILE A 99 -8.78 -6.74 -9.29
N TRP A 100 -7.65 -6.81 -9.98
CA TRP A 100 -7.47 -6.11 -11.26
C TRP A 100 -8.49 -6.56 -12.31
N SER A 101 -8.72 -7.86 -12.43
CA SER A 101 -9.74 -8.42 -13.35
C SER A 101 -11.17 -8.03 -12.94
N ALA A 102 -11.47 -8.00 -11.63
CA ALA A 102 -12.80 -7.61 -11.15
C ALA A 102 -13.14 -6.15 -11.46
N LEU A 103 -12.15 -5.31 -11.71
CA LEU A 103 -12.31 -3.91 -12.10
C LEU A 103 -12.28 -3.72 -13.63
N ASP A 104 -12.40 -4.80 -14.41
CA ASP A 104 -12.44 -4.67 -15.87
C ASP A 104 -13.64 -3.84 -16.34
N GLY A 105 -13.41 -2.97 -17.31
CA GLY A 105 -14.39 -1.98 -17.78
C GLY A 105 -14.34 -0.61 -17.09
N ALA A 106 -13.63 -0.47 -15.97
CA ALA A 106 -13.35 0.83 -15.34
C ALA A 106 -12.06 1.46 -15.89
N ASP A 107 -11.92 2.78 -15.72
CA ASP A 107 -10.64 3.46 -15.98
C ASP A 107 -9.68 3.16 -14.81
N ARG A 108 -8.74 2.25 -15.07
CA ARG A 108 -7.79 1.74 -14.10
C ARG A 108 -6.42 2.37 -14.27
N ASN A 109 -5.74 2.66 -13.17
CA ASN A 109 -4.36 3.13 -13.23
C ASN A 109 -3.43 2.02 -13.77
N PRO A 110 -2.79 2.20 -14.94
CA PRO A 110 -1.97 1.17 -15.57
C PRO A 110 -0.74 0.76 -14.73
N GLN A 111 -0.30 1.56 -13.78
CA GLN A 111 0.77 1.16 -12.85
C GLN A 111 0.37 0.02 -11.91
N HIS A 112 -0.93 -0.27 -11.81
CA HIS A 112 -1.46 -1.41 -11.05
C HIS A 112 -1.81 -2.61 -11.93
N GLU A 113 -1.50 -2.58 -13.23
CA GLU A 113 -1.57 -3.78 -14.05
C GLU A 113 -0.66 -4.87 -13.45
N PRO A 114 -1.09 -6.15 -13.37
CA PRO A 114 -0.34 -7.21 -12.69
C PRO A 114 1.13 -7.32 -13.10
N ALA A 115 1.44 -7.10 -14.37
CA ALA A 115 2.82 -7.14 -14.88
C ALA A 115 3.67 -5.92 -14.42
N ALA A 116 3.06 -4.79 -14.15
CA ALA A 116 3.73 -3.54 -13.75
C ALA A 116 3.66 -3.31 -12.24
N TRP A 117 2.77 -4.03 -11.55
CA TRP A 117 2.50 -3.79 -10.14
C TRP A 117 3.69 -4.10 -9.23
N ALA A 118 4.08 -3.12 -8.44
CA ALA A 118 5.14 -3.24 -7.45
C ALA A 118 4.52 -3.15 -6.05
N PRO A 119 4.34 -4.28 -5.33
CA PRO A 119 3.76 -4.28 -4.00
C PRO A 119 4.63 -3.52 -3.01
N HIS A 120 4.04 -2.51 -2.34
CA HIS A 120 4.78 -1.67 -1.40
C HIS A 120 3.87 -0.98 -0.39
N ILE A 121 4.46 -0.57 0.73
CA ILE A 121 3.83 0.33 1.71
C ILE A 121 4.65 1.63 1.77
N SER A 122 4.02 2.76 1.48
CA SER A 122 4.68 4.07 1.46
C SER A 122 5.14 4.49 2.86
N LEU A 123 6.37 5.00 2.94
CA LEU A 123 6.95 5.59 4.15
C LEU A 123 7.01 7.11 4.08
N ALA A 124 7.36 7.65 2.93
CA ALA A 124 7.41 9.07 2.66
C ALA A 124 6.89 9.39 1.27
N ARG A 125 6.31 10.57 1.11
CA ARG A 125 5.98 11.19 -0.18
C ARG A 125 6.65 12.55 -0.26
N ARG A 126 6.92 13.02 -1.47
CA ARG A 126 7.64 14.29 -1.74
C ARG A 126 9.08 14.27 -1.19
N LEU A 127 9.67 13.08 -1.10
CA LEU A 127 11.09 12.94 -0.81
C LEU A 127 11.88 13.35 -2.05
N ARG A 128 12.84 14.25 -1.89
CA ARG A 128 13.71 14.67 -3.00
C ARG A 128 14.80 13.63 -3.22
N PRO A 129 15.33 13.49 -4.47
CA PRO A 129 16.40 12.55 -4.77
C PRO A 129 17.65 12.71 -3.87
N ASP A 130 18.00 13.95 -3.52
CA ASP A 130 19.13 14.25 -2.65
C ASP A 130 18.93 13.79 -1.18
N GLN A 131 17.70 13.46 -0.78
CA GLN A 131 17.36 12.97 0.55
C GLN A 131 17.28 11.45 0.64
N GLU A 132 17.32 10.73 -0.49
CA GLU A 132 17.12 9.29 -0.55
C GLU A 132 18.12 8.52 0.32
N ALA A 133 19.42 8.78 0.15
CA ALA A 133 20.47 8.08 0.90
C ALA A 133 20.33 8.31 2.41
N ARG A 134 20.01 9.54 2.83
CA ARG A 134 19.78 9.85 4.25
C ARG A 134 18.53 9.16 4.79
N ALA A 135 17.46 9.12 4.02
CA ALA A 135 16.23 8.44 4.41
C ALA A 135 16.45 6.92 4.54
N ALA A 136 17.22 6.32 3.63
CA ALA A 136 17.60 4.92 3.70
C ALA A 136 18.41 4.62 4.97
N GLN A 137 19.37 5.46 5.33
CA GLN A 137 20.14 5.33 6.57
C GLN A 137 19.25 5.41 7.82
N VAL A 138 18.28 6.34 7.84
CA VAL A 138 17.33 6.51 8.96
C VAL A 138 16.42 5.29 9.12
N ILE A 139 15.98 4.69 8.03
CA ILE A 139 15.16 3.47 8.06
C ILE A 139 16.02 2.25 8.41
N GLY A 140 17.25 2.18 7.89
CA GLY A 140 18.13 1.03 8.10
C GLY A 140 17.59 -0.25 7.44
N GLU A 141 18.20 -1.37 7.79
CA GLU A 141 17.81 -2.72 7.34
C GLU A 141 16.64 -3.30 8.15
N ALA A 142 15.61 -2.49 8.36
CA ALA A 142 14.45 -2.95 9.13
C ALA A 142 13.58 -3.90 8.30
N VAL A 143 13.24 -5.02 8.90
CA VAL A 143 12.32 -6.03 8.35
C VAL A 143 11.11 -6.10 9.27
N ALA A 144 9.91 -6.17 8.68
CA ALA A 144 8.68 -6.45 9.40
C ALA A 144 7.97 -7.65 8.80
N VAL A 145 7.47 -8.52 9.65
CA VAL A 145 6.69 -9.70 9.25
C VAL A 145 5.33 -9.62 9.90
N GLY A 146 4.30 -9.98 9.17
CA GLY A 146 2.92 -10.01 9.64
C GLY A 146 2.00 -10.52 8.54
N ARG A 147 0.78 -10.03 8.50
CA ARG A 147 -0.20 -10.44 7.48
C ARG A 147 -1.12 -9.29 7.11
N PHE A 148 -1.57 -9.29 5.86
CA PHE A 148 -2.71 -8.48 5.46
C PHE A 148 -3.98 -9.24 5.80
N GLY A 149 -4.83 -8.65 6.65
CA GLY A 149 -6.05 -9.28 7.14
C GLY A 149 -7.32 -8.51 6.82
N GLU A 150 -7.20 -7.27 6.38
CA GLU A 150 -8.33 -6.39 6.11
C GLU A 150 -8.16 -5.71 4.74
N ALA A 151 -9.28 -5.44 4.07
CA ALA A 151 -9.32 -4.65 2.86
C ALA A 151 -10.30 -3.48 3.00
N ARG A 152 -10.01 -2.39 2.28
CA ARG A 152 -10.89 -1.23 2.19
C ARG A 152 -10.84 -0.59 0.82
N SER A 153 -11.91 0.09 0.43
CA SER A 153 -11.86 1.10 -0.63
C SER A 153 -11.60 2.48 -0.02
N TYR A 154 -10.87 3.30 -0.75
CA TYR A 154 -10.65 4.71 -0.43
C TYR A 154 -11.12 5.55 -1.60
N ASP A 155 -12.11 6.39 -1.37
CA ASP A 155 -12.55 7.40 -2.32
C ASP A 155 -11.71 8.67 -2.10
N SER A 156 -10.93 9.04 -3.12
CA SER A 156 -10.03 10.21 -3.05
C SER A 156 -10.77 11.55 -3.20
N ILE A 157 -11.99 11.54 -3.74
CA ILE A 157 -12.81 12.75 -3.93
C ILE A 157 -13.46 13.13 -2.61
N THR A 158 -14.20 12.19 -2.01
CA THR A 158 -14.90 12.40 -0.74
C THR A 158 -14.00 12.20 0.48
N ARG A 159 -12.81 11.60 0.30
CA ARG A 159 -11.85 11.22 1.34
C ARG A 159 -12.44 10.25 2.37
N THR A 160 -13.32 9.40 1.92
CA THR A 160 -13.96 8.38 2.76
C THR A 160 -13.36 7.00 2.55
N VAL A 161 -13.44 6.18 3.57
CA VAL A 161 -13.05 4.76 3.50
C VAL A 161 -14.27 3.89 3.75
N THR A 162 -14.38 2.80 3.01
CA THR A 162 -15.40 1.78 3.19
C THR A 162 -14.70 0.44 3.40
N PRO A 163 -14.90 -0.24 4.55
CA PRO A 163 -14.40 -1.59 4.73
C PRO A 163 -14.96 -2.52 3.66
N LEU A 164 -14.14 -3.42 3.16
CA LEU A 164 -14.56 -4.44 2.21
C LEU A 164 -14.57 -5.78 2.94
N PRO A 165 -15.69 -6.53 2.87
CA PRO A 165 -15.77 -7.84 3.47
C PRO A 165 -14.87 -8.81 2.70
N GLY A 166 -14.04 -9.55 3.41
CA GLY A 166 -13.31 -10.71 2.95
C GLY A 166 -14.04 -11.98 3.32
#